data_9d153f023281f1940f95e83d1d5c3c7b
#
_entry.id   9d153f023281f1940f95e83d1d5c3c7b
#
_cell.length_a   1.000
_cell.length_b   1.000
_cell.length_c   1.000
_cell.angle_alpha   90.00
_cell.angle_beta   90.00
_cell.angle_gamma   90.00
#
_symmetry.space_group_name_H-M   'P 1'
#
loop_
_entity.id
_entity.type
_entity.pdbx_description
1 polymer ?
#
loop_
_entity_poly.entity_id
_entity_poly.type
_entity_poly.pdbx_seq_one_letter_code
_entity_poly.pdbx_strand_id
1 'polypeptide(L)'
;MQVHVETEVGGADLDILHPLYLRAMAPLVTRAAARHVLTRDEFDGEMADGRILKLLVRDDDGVPVGLTTLTRDLSAVPWVNPSYFWSRFPDAAGRDALFYLGYTLVDPDRRRSQALLLMASEVKHQLESTRGVVGFDTCAYNDEHGIGRWTGWLFGPRSTVSGLDTQTYSVADYRHGRLPAEPVVAPQAAVDDLRIVTLAERPDLVGEIGALLQSRWPVFMLAGQPGHDEDLEDLVQAFPEHQLLAVDADDRVRGVASSLPLTWDGTPEGLPSGWDDAVSRAAELRRTGGTPDAASALSITVAPDAARRGLAVRFIEALADATARAGGRALIAPVRPVLKEHYPLVDMAEFLTWRTPEGEAFDPWVRTHLRLGARLMGVAPVSMTISGTVEDWRTWIEDPLPGPGSYVVPGALAPLVIADGVGTYLEPNVWLVHDVAPRPT
;
A
#
# COMPACT_ATOMS: atom_id res chain seq x y z
N MET A 1 -4.14 4.87 28.79
CA MET A 1 -4.83 3.73 28.14
C MET A 1 -4.44 2.43 28.78
N GLN A 2 -5.37 1.52 28.99
CA GLN A 2 -5.14 0.17 29.58
C GLN A 2 -5.99 -0.86 28.83
N VAL A 3 -5.49 -2.11 28.72
CA VAL A 3 -6.25 -3.24 28.20
C VAL A 3 -6.89 -4.00 29.36
N HIS A 4 -8.16 -4.34 29.19
CA HIS A 4 -8.94 -5.14 30.14
C HIS A 4 -9.39 -6.42 29.41
N VAL A 5 -9.28 -7.56 30.06
CA VAL A 5 -9.78 -8.85 29.55
C VAL A 5 -11.10 -9.14 30.24
N GLU A 6 -12.17 -9.12 29.49
CA GLU A 6 -13.54 -9.30 29.98
C GLU A 6 -14.17 -10.52 29.30
N THR A 7 -15.00 -11.26 30.02
CA THR A 7 -15.77 -12.39 29.48
C THR A 7 -17.13 -11.96 28.98
N GLU A 8 -17.66 -10.85 29.50
CA GLU A 8 -18.95 -10.28 29.14
C GLU A 8 -18.83 -8.76 29.12
N VAL A 9 -19.40 -8.13 28.09
CA VAL A 9 -19.47 -6.67 27.94
C VAL A 9 -20.93 -6.28 27.77
N GLY A 10 -21.39 -5.30 28.52
CA GLY A 10 -22.78 -4.89 28.50
C GLY A 10 -22.98 -3.39 28.82
N GLY A 11 -24.23 -2.96 28.91
CA GLY A 11 -24.60 -1.61 29.27
C GLY A 11 -24.09 -0.52 28.31
N ALA A 12 -23.62 0.60 28.89
CA ALA A 12 -23.16 1.75 28.10
C ALA A 12 -22.00 1.46 27.15
N ASP A 13 -21.20 0.43 27.41
CA ASP A 13 -20.08 0.05 26.52
C ASP A 13 -20.57 -0.48 25.17
N LEU A 14 -21.68 -1.23 25.14
CA LEU A 14 -22.28 -1.70 23.88
C LEU A 14 -22.73 -0.56 22.99
N ASP A 15 -23.22 0.52 23.58
CA ASP A 15 -23.68 1.70 22.84
C ASP A 15 -22.53 2.51 22.24
N ILE A 16 -21.32 2.34 22.78
CA ILE A 16 -20.08 2.92 22.25
C ILE A 16 -19.43 1.95 21.23
N LEU A 17 -19.33 0.68 21.59
CA LEU A 17 -18.59 -0.32 20.79
C LEU A 17 -19.29 -0.70 19.49
N HIS A 18 -20.63 -0.81 19.47
CA HIS A 18 -21.33 -1.19 18.25
C HIS A 18 -21.21 -0.15 17.13
N PRO A 19 -21.41 1.16 17.33
CA PRO A 19 -21.11 2.18 16.33
C PRO A 19 -19.63 2.16 15.88
N LEU A 20 -18.70 1.92 16.81
CA LEU A 20 -17.29 1.79 16.50
C LEU A 20 -17.03 0.57 15.61
N TYR A 21 -17.63 -0.57 15.94
CA TYR A 21 -17.59 -1.79 15.15
C TYR A 21 -18.10 -1.56 13.71
N LEU A 22 -19.27 -0.94 13.57
CA LEU A 22 -19.84 -0.64 12.25
C LEU A 22 -18.93 0.25 11.41
N ARG A 23 -18.33 1.31 12.00
CA ARG A 23 -17.38 2.18 11.29
C ARG A 23 -16.12 1.44 10.86
N ALA A 24 -15.59 0.58 11.72
CA ALA A 24 -14.37 -0.19 11.41
C ALA A 24 -14.61 -1.25 10.32
N MET A 25 -15.79 -1.90 10.31
CA MET A 25 -16.14 -3.01 9.42
C MET A 25 -16.89 -2.55 8.15
N ALA A 26 -17.31 -1.28 8.06
CA ALA A 26 -18.05 -0.75 6.91
C ALA A 26 -17.40 -1.07 5.54
N PRO A 27 -16.07 -1.00 5.36
CA PRO A 27 -15.45 -1.36 4.09
C PRO A 27 -15.69 -2.81 3.67
N LEU A 28 -15.90 -3.73 4.60
CA LEU A 28 -16.07 -5.16 4.31
C LEU A 28 -17.47 -5.51 3.81
N VAL A 29 -18.48 -4.66 4.06
CA VAL A 29 -19.87 -4.89 3.62
C VAL A 29 -19.96 -5.12 2.11
N THR A 30 -19.12 -4.43 1.32
CA THR A 30 -19.15 -4.49 -0.15
C THR A 30 -17.87 -5.07 -0.77
N ARG A 31 -16.86 -5.37 0.06
CA ARG A 31 -15.52 -5.78 -0.41
C ARG A 31 -15.12 -7.19 0.01
N ALA A 32 -15.92 -7.85 0.84
CA ALA A 32 -15.73 -9.24 1.23
C ALA A 32 -16.91 -10.07 0.76
N ALA A 33 -16.65 -11.20 0.10
CA ALA A 33 -17.70 -12.14 -0.34
C ALA A 33 -18.28 -12.92 0.84
N ALA A 34 -17.44 -13.23 1.85
CA ALA A 34 -17.92 -13.77 3.10
C ALA A 34 -18.57 -12.66 3.96
N ARG A 35 -19.57 -13.05 4.73
CA ARG A 35 -20.21 -12.12 5.67
C ARG A 35 -19.29 -11.90 6.87
N HIS A 36 -18.69 -10.72 6.95
CA HIS A 36 -17.80 -10.32 8.04
C HIS A 36 -18.43 -9.28 8.99
N VAL A 37 -19.64 -8.79 8.71
CA VAL A 37 -20.28 -7.74 9.51
C VAL A 37 -21.48 -8.33 10.25
N LEU A 38 -21.41 -8.31 11.58
CA LEU A 38 -22.49 -8.78 12.47
C LEU A 38 -23.64 -7.78 12.51
N THR A 39 -24.86 -8.28 12.64
CA THR A 39 -26.01 -7.47 13.03
C THR A 39 -25.87 -7.01 14.49
N ARG A 40 -26.71 -6.09 14.92
CA ARG A 40 -26.75 -5.64 16.32
C ARG A 40 -26.94 -6.80 17.29
N ASP A 41 -27.92 -7.68 17.01
CA ASP A 41 -28.27 -8.80 17.90
C ASP A 41 -27.13 -9.83 17.95
N GLU A 42 -26.44 -10.07 16.86
CA GLU A 42 -25.28 -10.97 16.80
C GLU A 42 -24.09 -10.38 17.55
N PHE A 43 -23.83 -9.07 17.39
CA PHE A 43 -22.79 -8.38 18.13
C PHE A 43 -23.05 -8.39 19.64
N ASP A 44 -24.26 -8.07 20.05
CA ASP A 44 -24.66 -8.08 21.46
C ASP A 44 -24.58 -9.51 22.04
N GLY A 45 -24.98 -10.52 21.24
CA GLY A 45 -24.85 -11.93 21.60
C GLY A 45 -23.39 -12.37 21.80
N GLU A 46 -22.49 -11.93 20.92
CA GLU A 46 -21.06 -12.20 21.04
C GLU A 46 -20.46 -11.49 22.25
N MET A 47 -20.86 -10.26 22.51
CA MET A 47 -20.41 -9.51 23.69
C MET A 47 -20.87 -10.14 25.02
N ALA A 48 -21.99 -10.82 25.03
CA ALA A 48 -22.52 -11.54 26.20
C ALA A 48 -22.01 -12.99 26.31
N ASP A 49 -21.39 -13.56 25.26
CA ASP A 49 -20.92 -14.96 25.27
C ASP A 49 -19.63 -15.12 26.10
N GLY A 50 -19.75 -15.72 27.30
CA GLY A 50 -18.63 -15.94 28.22
C GLY A 50 -17.52 -16.86 27.68
N ARG A 51 -17.71 -17.57 26.56
CA ARG A 51 -16.69 -18.39 25.89
C ARG A 51 -15.69 -17.56 25.11
N ILE A 52 -16.04 -16.31 24.82
CA ILE A 52 -15.24 -15.38 24.02
C ILE A 52 -14.66 -14.31 24.94
N LEU A 53 -13.34 -14.18 24.98
CA LEU A 53 -12.65 -13.11 25.68
C LEU A 53 -12.73 -11.83 24.87
N LYS A 54 -13.09 -10.74 25.50
CA LYS A 54 -13.07 -9.38 24.95
C LYS A 54 -11.87 -8.63 25.52
N LEU A 55 -10.87 -8.40 24.70
CA LEU A 55 -9.72 -7.59 25.06
C LEU A 55 -10.08 -6.13 24.72
N LEU A 56 -10.50 -5.41 25.73
CA LEU A 56 -11.07 -4.06 25.60
C LEU A 56 -10.03 -3.02 26.02
N VAL A 57 -9.69 -2.11 25.13
CA VAL A 57 -8.82 -0.97 25.47
C VAL A 57 -9.68 0.24 25.81
N ARG A 58 -9.43 0.80 26.99
CA ARG A 58 -10.06 2.04 27.46
C ARG A 58 -9.03 3.16 27.49
N ASP A 59 -9.48 4.37 27.17
CA ASP A 59 -8.66 5.57 27.37
C ASP A 59 -8.57 5.97 28.86
N ASP A 60 -7.94 7.10 29.12
CA ASP A 60 -7.72 7.56 30.49
C ASP A 60 -9.01 8.02 31.19
N ASP A 61 -10.07 8.27 30.42
CA ASP A 61 -11.42 8.60 30.91
C ASP A 61 -12.30 7.34 31.06
N GLY A 62 -11.75 6.16 30.80
CA GLY A 62 -12.43 4.87 30.87
C GLY A 62 -13.31 4.53 29.67
N VAL A 63 -13.28 5.32 28.61
CA VAL A 63 -14.08 5.11 27.40
C VAL A 63 -13.46 4.02 26.52
N PRO A 64 -14.24 3.04 26.03
CA PRO A 64 -13.76 2.03 25.08
C PRO A 64 -13.29 2.67 23.76
N VAL A 65 -12.04 2.36 23.34
CA VAL A 65 -11.42 2.88 22.11
C VAL A 65 -10.86 1.80 21.22
N GLY A 66 -10.87 0.55 21.66
CA GLY A 66 -10.43 -0.61 20.88
C GLY A 66 -10.97 -1.90 21.50
N LEU A 67 -11.21 -2.89 20.64
CA LEU A 67 -11.70 -4.22 21.00
C LEU A 67 -11.06 -5.26 20.08
N THR A 68 -10.65 -6.39 20.65
CA THR A 68 -10.39 -7.63 19.92
C THR A 68 -11.02 -8.81 20.63
N THR A 69 -11.48 -9.79 19.89
CA THR A 69 -12.10 -11.01 20.45
C THR A 69 -11.18 -12.20 20.27
N LEU A 70 -11.08 -13.03 21.30
CA LEU A 70 -10.25 -14.22 21.36
C LEU A 70 -10.99 -15.34 22.07
N THR A 71 -11.06 -16.52 21.48
CA THR A 71 -11.68 -17.69 22.13
C THR A 71 -10.82 -18.93 22.07
N ARG A 72 -10.95 -19.81 23.06
CA ARG A 72 -10.43 -21.18 23.02
C ARG A 72 -11.50 -22.18 22.61
N ASP A 73 -12.75 -21.83 22.74
CA ASP A 73 -13.87 -22.63 22.27
C ASP A 73 -14.21 -22.27 20.82
N LEU A 74 -13.61 -23.00 19.87
CA LEU A 74 -13.82 -22.77 18.44
C LEU A 74 -15.28 -22.98 18.03
N SER A 75 -16.10 -23.67 18.84
CA SER A 75 -17.55 -23.82 18.57
C SER A 75 -18.33 -22.52 18.77
N ALA A 76 -17.74 -21.54 19.45
CA ALA A 76 -18.29 -20.18 19.57
C ALA A 76 -18.15 -19.35 18.30
N VAL A 77 -17.41 -19.87 17.28
CA VAL A 77 -17.16 -19.15 16.01
C VAL A 77 -17.91 -19.87 14.89
N PRO A 78 -19.07 -19.38 14.44
CA PRO A 78 -19.98 -20.12 13.55
C PRO A 78 -19.41 -20.50 12.18
N TRP A 79 -18.40 -19.75 11.67
CA TRP A 79 -17.79 -19.98 10.37
C TRP A 79 -16.55 -20.87 10.43
N VAL A 80 -16.13 -21.31 11.61
CA VAL A 80 -14.95 -22.15 11.82
C VAL A 80 -15.37 -23.61 12.00
N ASN A 81 -14.62 -24.52 11.39
CA ASN A 81 -14.75 -25.96 11.64
C ASN A 81 -13.77 -26.42 12.74
N PRO A 82 -14.21 -26.60 13.98
CA PRO A 82 -13.34 -27.00 15.07
C PRO A 82 -12.58 -28.31 14.81
N SER A 83 -13.23 -29.31 14.17
CA SER A 83 -12.62 -30.60 13.89
C SER A 83 -11.41 -30.51 12.96
N TYR A 84 -11.43 -29.55 12.02
CA TYR A 84 -10.29 -29.28 11.13
C TYR A 84 -9.08 -28.81 11.95
N PHE A 85 -9.26 -27.86 12.84
CA PHE A 85 -8.19 -27.33 13.70
C PHE A 85 -7.70 -28.37 14.70
N TRP A 86 -8.60 -29.13 15.32
CA TRP A 86 -8.21 -30.18 16.27
C TRP A 86 -7.38 -31.29 15.60
N SER A 87 -7.73 -31.68 14.39
CA SER A 87 -6.96 -32.69 13.64
C SER A 87 -5.58 -32.18 13.19
N ARG A 88 -5.47 -30.88 12.91
CA ARG A 88 -4.23 -30.25 12.45
C ARG A 88 -3.25 -29.96 13.59
N PHE A 89 -3.78 -29.62 14.76
CA PHE A 89 -3.00 -29.22 15.94
C PHE A 89 -3.40 -30.02 17.20
N PRO A 90 -3.28 -31.37 17.17
CA PRO A 90 -3.78 -32.23 18.25
C PRO A 90 -3.12 -31.93 19.60
N ASP A 91 -1.82 -31.58 19.62
CA ASP A 91 -1.09 -31.27 20.84
C ASP A 91 -1.58 -29.98 21.50
N ALA A 92 -1.90 -28.97 20.72
CA ALA A 92 -2.45 -27.71 21.22
C ALA A 92 -3.90 -27.88 21.69
N ALA A 93 -4.70 -28.66 20.94
CA ALA A 93 -6.07 -29.00 21.31
C ALA A 93 -6.11 -29.80 22.64
N GLY A 94 -5.21 -30.80 22.82
CA GLY A 94 -5.12 -31.61 24.06
C GLY A 94 -4.67 -30.82 25.29
N ARG A 95 -4.06 -29.64 25.10
CA ARG A 95 -3.63 -28.75 26.19
C ARG A 95 -4.56 -27.57 26.43
N ASP A 96 -5.70 -27.49 25.74
CA ASP A 96 -6.59 -26.32 25.73
C ASP A 96 -5.85 -25.03 25.34
N ALA A 97 -4.96 -25.13 24.36
CA ALA A 97 -4.09 -24.05 23.89
C ALA A 97 -4.31 -23.70 22.41
N LEU A 98 -5.49 -24.03 21.89
CA LEU A 98 -5.93 -23.68 20.54
C LEU A 98 -6.90 -22.52 20.61
N PHE A 99 -6.53 -21.42 19.97
CA PHE A 99 -7.27 -20.17 20.02
C PHE A 99 -7.81 -19.81 18.63
N TYR A 100 -8.83 -18.96 18.62
CA TYR A 100 -9.27 -18.25 17.42
C TYR A 100 -9.41 -16.76 17.71
N LEU A 101 -8.77 -15.95 16.88
CA LEU A 101 -8.86 -14.50 16.89
C LEU A 101 -9.99 -14.08 15.94
N GLY A 102 -11.04 -13.48 16.46
CA GLY A 102 -12.21 -13.11 15.69
C GLY A 102 -11.97 -11.84 14.87
N TYR A 103 -12.09 -10.70 15.48
CA TYR A 103 -11.81 -9.41 14.82
C TYR A 103 -11.08 -8.47 15.77
N THR A 104 -10.40 -7.48 15.17
CA THR A 104 -9.72 -6.42 15.90
C THR A 104 -10.16 -5.08 15.32
N LEU A 105 -10.59 -4.17 16.18
CA LEU A 105 -10.97 -2.82 15.81
C LEU A 105 -10.36 -1.78 16.76
N VAL A 106 -10.06 -0.64 16.20
CA VAL A 106 -9.63 0.56 16.92
C VAL A 106 -10.41 1.74 16.38
N ASP A 107 -10.72 2.71 17.23
CA ASP A 107 -11.38 3.94 16.81
C ASP A 107 -10.62 4.58 15.64
N PRO A 108 -11.25 4.77 14.47
CA PRO A 108 -10.60 5.35 13.29
C PRO A 108 -9.97 6.72 13.55
N ASP A 109 -10.56 7.50 14.44
CA ASP A 109 -10.06 8.82 14.84
C ASP A 109 -8.81 8.72 15.74
N ARG A 110 -8.53 7.51 16.25
CA ARG A 110 -7.41 7.19 17.15
C ARG A 110 -6.47 6.11 16.60
N ARG A 111 -6.44 5.88 15.27
CA ARG A 111 -5.64 4.82 14.61
C ARG A 111 -4.13 4.88 14.88
N ARG A 112 -3.62 6.04 15.31
CA ARG A 112 -2.23 6.21 15.78
C ARG A 112 -2.07 5.95 17.27
N SER A 113 -3.10 5.46 17.95
CA SER A 113 -3.08 5.22 19.39
C SER A 113 -2.34 3.91 19.72
N GLN A 114 -1.84 3.83 20.95
CA GLN A 114 -1.24 2.62 21.53
C GLN A 114 -2.26 1.46 21.70
N ALA A 115 -3.56 1.68 21.42
CA ALA A 115 -4.62 0.69 21.67
C ALA A 115 -4.34 -0.64 20.94
N LEU A 116 -3.93 -0.57 19.69
CA LEU A 116 -3.63 -1.76 18.89
C LEU A 116 -2.45 -2.54 19.47
N LEU A 117 -1.38 -1.84 19.87
CA LEU A 117 -0.20 -2.48 20.49
C LEU A 117 -0.53 -3.12 21.83
N LEU A 118 -1.42 -2.52 22.63
CA LEU A 118 -1.86 -3.08 23.91
C LEU A 118 -2.66 -4.36 23.70
N MET A 119 -3.62 -4.37 22.77
CA MET A 119 -4.38 -5.59 22.43
C MET A 119 -3.47 -6.68 21.89
N ALA A 120 -2.58 -6.33 20.99
CA ALA A 120 -1.58 -7.23 20.44
C ALA A 120 -0.68 -7.86 21.51
N SER A 121 -0.19 -7.05 22.42
CA SER A 121 0.64 -7.52 23.54
C SER A 121 -0.12 -8.48 24.44
N GLU A 122 -1.41 -8.24 24.70
CA GLU A 122 -2.23 -9.14 25.50
C GLU A 122 -2.54 -10.46 24.77
N VAL A 123 -2.91 -10.41 23.48
CA VAL A 123 -3.07 -11.64 22.67
C VAL A 123 -1.79 -12.46 22.70
N LYS A 124 -0.65 -11.82 22.47
CA LYS A 124 0.66 -12.48 22.51
C LYS A 124 0.95 -13.09 23.88
N HIS A 125 0.65 -12.39 24.97
CA HIS A 125 0.80 -12.91 26.33
C HIS A 125 -0.01 -14.19 26.54
N GLN A 126 -1.28 -14.22 26.11
CA GLN A 126 -2.15 -15.40 26.19
C GLN A 126 -1.56 -16.58 25.40
N LEU A 127 -1.03 -16.35 24.21
CA LEU A 127 -0.45 -17.38 23.35
C LEU A 127 0.89 -17.89 23.88
N GLU A 128 1.79 -17.01 24.28
CA GLU A 128 3.12 -17.39 24.79
C GLU A 128 3.00 -18.17 26.12
N SER A 129 2.14 -17.74 27.04
CA SER A 129 1.94 -18.39 28.34
C SER A 129 1.44 -19.84 28.22
N THR A 130 0.69 -20.15 27.17
CA THR A 130 0.11 -21.47 26.91
C THR A 130 0.87 -22.27 25.85
N ARG A 131 1.88 -21.68 25.20
CA ARG A 131 2.45 -22.20 23.93
C ARG A 131 1.36 -22.53 22.92
N GLY A 132 0.45 -21.56 22.75
CA GLY A 132 -0.78 -21.73 22.00
C GLY A 132 -0.58 -21.65 20.49
N VAL A 133 -1.60 -22.13 19.78
CA VAL A 133 -1.81 -21.95 18.35
C VAL A 133 -3.04 -21.06 18.18
N VAL A 134 -2.98 -20.06 17.33
CA VAL A 134 -4.12 -19.18 17.01
C VAL A 134 -4.48 -19.27 15.54
N GLY A 135 -5.75 -19.56 15.26
CA GLY A 135 -6.36 -19.42 13.96
C GLY A 135 -6.95 -18.00 13.80
N PHE A 136 -6.92 -17.49 12.61
CA PHE A 136 -7.61 -16.25 12.20
C PHE A 136 -7.85 -16.29 10.69
N ASP A 137 -8.80 -15.52 10.21
CA ASP A 137 -9.08 -15.38 8.78
C ASP A 137 -8.99 -13.92 8.32
N THR A 138 -8.62 -13.76 7.07
CA THR A 138 -8.59 -12.47 6.39
C THR A 138 -9.26 -12.61 5.02
N CYS A 139 -9.91 -11.56 4.55
CA CYS A 139 -10.38 -11.50 3.18
C CYS A 139 -9.34 -10.85 2.27
N ALA A 140 -9.46 -11.06 0.95
CA ALA A 140 -8.53 -10.48 -0.04
C ALA A 140 -8.36 -8.96 0.12
N TYR A 141 -9.43 -8.24 0.44
CA TYR A 141 -9.36 -6.82 0.71
C TYR A 141 -8.42 -6.48 1.88
N ASN A 142 -8.49 -7.23 2.97
CA ASN A 142 -7.63 -7.03 4.14
C ASN A 142 -6.17 -7.35 3.82
N ASP A 143 -5.91 -8.43 3.06
CA ASP A 143 -4.56 -8.81 2.65
C ASP A 143 -3.93 -7.79 1.71
N GLU A 144 -4.71 -7.25 0.77
CA GLU A 144 -4.29 -6.14 -0.11
C GLU A 144 -3.94 -4.86 0.67
N HIS A 145 -4.53 -4.66 1.85
CA HIS A 145 -4.27 -3.52 2.75
C HIS A 145 -3.23 -3.84 3.83
N GLY A 146 -2.52 -4.94 3.68
CA GLY A 146 -1.34 -5.27 4.47
C GLY A 146 -1.61 -5.95 5.81
N ILE A 147 -2.86 -6.39 6.08
CA ILE A 147 -3.18 -7.08 7.35
C ILE A 147 -2.38 -8.37 7.48
N GLY A 148 -2.18 -9.13 6.40
CA GLY A 148 -1.35 -10.34 6.42
C GLY A 148 0.11 -10.06 6.82
N ARG A 149 0.69 -8.96 6.37
CA ARG A 149 2.04 -8.52 6.80
C ARG A 149 2.03 -8.08 8.26
N TRP A 150 0.99 -7.38 8.67
CA TRP A 150 0.86 -6.87 10.02
C TRP A 150 0.68 -7.97 11.07
N THR A 151 -0.04 -9.06 10.73
CA THR A 151 -0.16 -10.23 11.61
C THR A 151 1.17 -10.95 11.82
N GLY A 152 2.04 -11.04 10.79
CA GLY A 152 3.40 -11.57 10.95
C GLY A 152 4.24 -10.75 11.94
N TRP A 153 4.15 -9.42 11.86
CA TRP A 153 4.80 -8.51 12.83
C TRP A 153 4.20 -8.64 14.24
N LEU A 154 2.85 -8.70 14.33
CA LEU A 154 2.12 -8.80 15.59
C LEU A 154 2.54 -10.01 16.42
N PHE A 155 2.63 -11.17 15.79
CA PHE A 155 3.01 -12.40 16.47
C PHE A 155 4.52 -12.53 16.71
N GLY A 156 5.34 -11.73 15.99
CA GLY A 156 6.77 -11.56 16.23
C GLY A 156 7.63 -12.78 15.84
N PRO A 157 8.95 -12.70 16.04
CA PRO A 157 9.93 -13.66 15.52
C PRO A 157 9.90 -15.04 16.22
N ARG A 158 9.09 -15.20 17.28
CA ARG A 158 8.92 -16.49 17.99
C ARG A 158 7.74 -17.29 17.46
N SER A 159 7.02 -16.79 16.47
CA SER A 159 5.89 -17.45 15.82
C SER A 159 6.19 -17.77 14.36
N THR A 160 5.47 -18.76 13.82
CA THR A 160 5.43 -19.03 12.38
C THR A 160 4.00 -18.85 11.93
N VAL A 161 3.76 -17.91 11.02
CA VAL A 161 2.46 -17.69 10.39
C VAL A 161 2.45 -18.39 9.04
N SER A 162 1.44 -19.22 8.79
CA SER A 162 1.28 -19.96 7.52
C SER A 162 -0.19 -20.06 7.15
N GLY A 163 -0.49 -19.99 5.85
CA GLY A 163 -1.84 -20.28 5.34
C GLY A 163 -2.19 -21.75 5.57
N LEU A 164 -3.40 -22.00 6.08
CA LEU A 164 -3.92 -23.34 6.32
C LEU A 164 -4.89 -23.77 5.22
N ASP A 165 -5.73 -22.85 4.75
CA ASP A 165 -6.77 -23.08 3.76
C ASP A 165 -7.12 -21.78 3.02
N THR A 166 -7.70 -21.91 1.83
CA THR A 166 -8.17 -20.77 1.02
C THR A 166 -9.55 -21.10 0.46
N GLN A 167 -10.53 -20.22 0.71
CA GLN A 167 -11.86 -20.35 0.16
C GLN A 167 -12.04 -19.43 -1.04
N THR A 168 -12.51 -20.00 -2.17
CA THR A 168 -12.79 -19.25 -3.39
C THR A 168 -14.29 -19.08 -3.58
N TYR A 169 -14.75 -17.85 -3.74
CA TYR A 169 -16.12 -17.51 -4.10
C TYR A 169 -16.22 -17.35 -5.62
N SER A 170 -17.11 -18.09 -6.24
CA SER A 170 -17.34 -18.07 -7.69
C SER A 170 -18.79 -17.74 -8.00
N VAL A 171 -19.02 -17.05 -9.11
CA VAL A 171 -20.37 -16.76 -9.61
C VAL A 171 -20.51 -17.20 -11.07
N ALA A 172 -21.64 -17.82 -11.41
CA ALA A 172 -22.01 -18.13 -12.78
C ALA A 172 -23.20 -17.23 -13.18
N ASP A 173 -23.00 -16.41 -14.22
CA ASP A 173 -24.01 -15.46 -14.69
C ASP A 173 -24.61 -15.94 -16.01
N TYR A 174 -25.88 -16.29 -15.98
CA TYR A 174 -26.66 -16.76 -17.15
C TYR A 174 -27.38 -15.65 -17.93
N ARG A 175 -27.19 -14.40 -17.56
CA ARG A 175 -27.84 -13.25 -18.24
C ARG A 175 -27.19 -12.87 -19.57
N HIS A 176 -26.23 -13.67 -20.09
CA HIS A 176 -25.45 -13.41 -21.31
C HIS A 176 -24.66 -12.09 -21.28
N GLY A 177 -24.44 -11.54 -20.09
CA GLY A 177 -23.60 -10.36 -19.85
C GLY A 177 -22.20 -10.78 -19.44
N ARG A 178 -21.21 -9.96 -19.77
CA ARG A 178 -19.90 -10.07 -19.12
C ARG A 178 -20.09 -9.74 -17.64
N LEU A 179 -19.63 -10.60 -16.75
CA LEU A 179 -19.54 -10.26 -15.33
C LEU A 179 -18.80 -8.93 -15.22
N PRO A 180 -19.28 -7.98 -14.39
CA PRO A 180 -18.45 -6.85 -14.03
C PRO A 180 -17.10 -7.39 -13.56
N ALA A 181 -16.01 -6.89 -14.10
CA ALA A 181 -14.67 -7.34 -13.72
C ALA A 181 -14.37 -7.09 -12.23
N GLU A 182 -15.21 -6.28 -11.58
CA GLU A 182 -15.14 -5.94 -10.15
C GLU A 182 -16.56 -5.79 -9.58
N PRO A 183 -16.76 -6.06 -8.26
CA PRO A 183 -18.04 -5.76 -7.63
C PRO A 183 -18.36 -4.27 -7.85
N VAL A 184 -19.63 -4.00 -8.25
CA VAL A 184 -20.16 -2.64 -8.22
C VAL A 184 -20.16 -2.19 -6.77
N VAL A 185 -19.09 -1.55 -6.36
CA VAL A 185 -19.02 -0.84 -5.07
C VAL A 185 -20.13 0.21 -5.14
N ALA A 186 -21.02 0.23 -4.12
CA ALA A 186 -21.94 1.35 -3.95
C ALA A 186 -21.17 2.67 -4.14
N PRO A 187 -21.74 3.68 -4.78
CA PRO A 187 -20.98 4.82 -5.29
C PRO A 187 -20.23 5.53 -4.16
N GLN A 188 -19.01 5.12 -3.88
CA GLN A 188 -18.00 6.04 -3.47
C GLN A 188 -17.82 6.97 -4.66
N ALA A 189 -17.73 8.29 -4.40
CA ALA A 189 -17.64 9.34 -5.40
C ALA A 189 -16.99 8.84 -6.69
N ALA A 190 -17.73 8.87 -7.80
CA ALA A 190 -17.25 8.37 -9.07
C ALA A 190 -15.90 9.05 -9.38
N VAL A 191 -15.01 8.41 -10.12
CA VAL A 191 -13.76 9.05 -10.58
C VAL A 191 -14.07 10.33 -11.36
N ASP A 192 -15.26 10.38 -11.93
CA ASP A 192 -15.80 11.59 -12.58
C ASP A 192 -15.96 12.78 -11.61
N ASP A 193 -16.06 12.53 -10.29
CA ASP A 193 -16.13 13.59 -9.28
C ASP A 193 -14.74 14.09 -8.83
N LEU A 194 -13.64 13.41 -9.23
CA LEU A 194 -12.29 13.86 -8.93
C LEU A 194 -11.83 14.89 -9.94
N ARG A 195 -11.48 16.08 -9.45
CA ARG A 195 -10.85 17.12 -10.27
C ARG A 195 -9.34 16.96 -10.20
N ILE A 196 -8.66 17.01 -11.35
CA ILE A 196 -7.20 17.14 -11.38
C ILE A 196 -6.89 18.64 -11.43
N VAL A 197 -6.14 19.10 -10.44
CA VAL A 197 -5.66 20.48 -10.29
C VAL A 197 -4.14 20.48 -10.22
N THR A 198 -3.52 21.60 -10.54
CA THR A 198 -2.08 21.78 -10.37
C THR A 198 -1.77 22.37 -9.00
N LEU A 199 -0.54 22.19 -8.53
CA LEU A 199 -0.07 22.85 -7.31
C LEU A 199 -0.02 24.39 -7.50
N ALA A 200 0.12 24.89 -8.74
CA ALA A 200 0.01 26.30 -9.05
C ALA A 200 -1.40 26.86 -8.77
N GLU A 201 -2.45 26.06 -9.05
CA GLU A 201 -3.84 26.43 -8.78
C GLU A 201 -4.21 26.24 -7.29
N ARG A 202 -3.59 25.28 -6.60
CA ARG A 202 -3.87 24.94 -5.20
C ARG A 202 -2.58 24.80 -4.38
N PRO A 203 -1.84 25.91 -4.16
CA PRO A 203 -0.58 25.88 -3.39
C PRO A 203 -0.79 25.52 -1.90
N ASP A 204 -2.01 25.67 -1.40
CA ASP A 204 -2.41 25.25 -0.06
C ASP A 204 -2.31 23.73 0.20
N LEU A 205 -2.32 22.90 -0.87
CA LEU A 205 -2.28 21.45 -0.78
C LEU A 205 -0.87 20.85 -0.82
N VAL A 206 0.18 21.63 -0.82
CA VAL A 206 1.58 21.12 -0.89
C VAL A 206 1.89 20.11 0.23
N GLY A 207 1.38 20.34 1.43
CA GLY A 207 1.57 19.44 2.58
C GLY A 207 0.92 18.06 2.43
N GLU A 208 -0.13 17.95 1.60
CA GLU A 208 -0.83 16.68 1.37
C GLU A 208 -0.02 15.71 0.49
N ILE A 209 0.90 16.23 -0.33
CA ILE A 209 1.75 15.41 -1.21
C ILE A 209 2.60 14.46 -0.37
N GLY A 210 3.35 14.99 0.58
CA GLY A 210 4.21 14.18 1.45
C GLY A 210 3.44 13.14 2.26
N ALA A 211 2.27 13.51 2.79
CA ALA A 211 1.42 12.60 3.55
C ALA A 211 0.93 11.41 2.72
N LEU A 212 0.55 11.64 1.46
CA LEU A 212 0.14 10.57 0.55
C LEU A 212 1.31 9.66 0.17
N LEU A 213 2.47 10.22 -0.15
CA LEU A 213 3.68 9.44 -0.46
C LEU A 213 4.06 8.54 0.73
N GLN A 214 4.13 9.09 1.95
CA GLN A 214 4.42 8.33 3.17
C GLN A 214 3.45 7.16 3.42
N SER A 215 2.21 7.27 2.96
CA SER A 215 1.21 6.20 3.12
C SER A 215 1.38 5.05 2.14
N ARG A 216 2.18 5.21 1.07
CA ARG A 216 2.22 4.30 -0.08
C ARG A 216 3.61 3.77 -0.45
N TRP A 217 4.64 4.55 -0.19
CA TRP A 217 6.00 4.20 -0.58
C TRP A 217 6.74 3.49 0.56
N PRO A 218 7.64 2.55 0.25
CA PRO A 218 8.52 1.96 1.26
C PRO A 218 9.30 3.04 2.00
N VAL A 219 9.48 2.86 3.32
CA VAL A 219 10.16 3.86 4.18
C VAL A 219 11.55 4.20 3.65
N PHE A 220 12.33 3.21 3.20
CA PHE A 220 13.68 3.41 2.68
C PHE A 220 13.71 4.30 1.43
N MET A 221 12.65 4.31 0.61
CA MET A 221 12.54 5.18 -0.57
C MET A 221 12.38 6.66 -0.21
N LEU A 222 11.86 6.95 0.99
CA LEU A 222 11.55 8.31 1.44
C LEU A 222 12.54 8.83 2.49
N ALA A 223 13.19 7.93 3.23
CA ALA A 223 14.08 8.28 4.35
C ALA A 223 15.57 8.09 4.03
N GLY A 224 15.90 7.29 3.00
CA GLY A 224 17.28 7.04 2.59
C GLY A 224 17.92 8.25 1.93
N GLN A 225 19.25 8.28 1.91
CA GLN A 225 20.01 9.28 1.15
C GLN A 225 19.84 8.99 -0.35
N PRO A 226 19.32 9.94 -1.13
CA PRO A 226 19.15 9.78 -2.57
C PRO A 226 20.52 9.80 -3.31
N GLY A 227 20.49 9.36 -4.56
CA GLY A 227 21.64 9.40 -5.45
C GLY A 227 21.88 10.76 -6.14
N HIS A 228 21.23 11.81 -5.68
CA HIS A 228 21.36 13.19 -6.18
C HIS A 228 21.50 14.18 -5.01
N ASP A 229 22.08 15.33 -5.28
CA ASP A 229 22.36 16.37 -4.28
C ASP A 229 21.26 17.47 -4.23
N GLU A 230 20.28 17.40 -5.11
CA GLU A 230 19.24 18.41 -5.26
C GLU A 230 18.16 18.27 -4.17
N ASP A 231 17.66 19.41 -3.71
CA ASP A 231 16.47 19.47 -2.87
C ASP A 231 15.22 19.25 -3.73
N LEU A 232 14.65 18.04 -3.64
CA LEU A 232 13.49 17.65 -4.42
C LEU A 232 12.25 18.48 -4.07
N GLU A 233 12.07 18.86 -2.79
CA GLU A 233 10.95 19.69 -2.35
C GLU A 233 11.02 21.08 -2.99
N ASP A 234 12.21 21.67 -3.02
CA ASP A 234 12.46 22.97 -3.66
C ASP A 234 12.21 22.91 -5.19
N LEU A 235 12.59 21.79 -5.85
CA LEU A 235 12.30 21.58 -7.27
C LEU A 235 10.81 21.41 -7.56
N VAL A 236 10.11 20.61 -6.74
CA VAL A 236 8.65 20.42 -6.86
C VAL A 236 7.92 21.74 -6.72
N GLN A 237 8.30 22.57 -5.77
CA GLN A 237 7.74 23.90 -5.56
C GLN A 237 8.09 24.90 -6.68
N ALA A 238 9.25 24.72 -7.32
CA ALA A 238 9.69 25.56 -8.43
C ALA A 238 8.93 25.31 -9.75
N PHE A 239 8.33 24.11 -9.90
CA PHE A 239 7.57 23.72 -11.09
C PHE A 239 6.14 23.28 -10.71
N PRO A 240 5.33 24.18 -10.11
CA PRO A 240 4.03 23.83 -9.54
C PRO A 240 2.98 23.42 -10.59
N GLU A 241 3.13 23.82 -11.87
CA GLU A 241 2.28 23.39 -12.98
C GLU A 241 2.51 21.93 -13.39
N HIS A 242 3.66 21.36 -12.97
CA HIS A 242 4.04 19.99 -13.20
C HIS A 242 3.68 19.06 -12.03
N GLN A 243 3.08 19.59 -10.96
CA GLN A 243 2.61 18.85 -9.80
C GLN A 243 1.09 18.79 -9.82
N LEU A 244 0.54 17.62 -10.06
CA LEU A 244 -0.88 17.39 -10.24
C LEU A 244 -1.47 16.68 -9.04
N LEU A 245 -2.63 17.17 -8.57
CA LEU A 245 -3.36 16.60 -7.47
C LEU A 245 -4.79 16.25 -7.93
N ALA A 246 -5.24 15.03 -7.63
CA ALA A 246 -6.63 14.67 -7.76
C ALA A 246 -7.35 14.94 -6.43
N VAL A 247 -8.32 15.84 -6.46
CA VAL A 247 -9.10 16.26 -5.29
C VAL A 247 -10.56 15.84 -5.42
N ASP A 248 -11.15 15.39 -4.33
CA ASP A 248 -12.58 15.06 -4.27
C ASP A 248 -13.45 16.32 -3.96
N ALA A 249 -14.75 16.13 -3.84
CA ALA A 249 -15.70 17.21 -3.57
C ALA A 249 -15.48 17.89 -2.20
N ASP A 250 -14.82 17.20 -1.27
CA ASP A 250 -14.47 17.70 0.06
C ASP A 250 -13.05 18.30 0.10
N ASP A 251 -12.43 18.55 -1.06
CA ASP A 251 -11.06 19.04 -1.24
C ASP A 251 -9.97 18.12 -0.63
N ARG A 252 -10.23 16.83 -0.46
CA ARG A 252 -9.25 15.86 0.01
C ARG A 252 -8.43 15.36 -1.17
N VAL A 253 -7.10 15.27 -0.98
CA VAL A 253 -6.20 14.72 -1.99
C VAL A 253 -6.33 13.20 -2.06
N ARG A 254 -6.69 12.69 -3.23
CA ARG A 254 -6.92 11.26 -3.53
C ARG A 254 -5.83 10.68 -4.44
N GLY A 255 -4.97 11.52 -4.96
CA GLY A 255 -3.84 11.12 -5.77
C GLY A 255 -2.93 12.29 -6.08
N VAL A 256 -1.69 11.96 -6.38
CA VAL A 256 -0.64 12.92 -6.76
C VAL A 256 0.11 12.35 -7.94
N ALA A 257 0.42 13.21 -8.91
CA ALA A 257 1.33 12.90 -10.00
C ALA A 257 2.32 14.05 -10.18
N SER A 258 3.59 13.72 -10.22
CA SER A 258 4.67 14.70 -10.31
C SER A 258 5.52 14.47 -11.54
N SER A 259 5.93 15.57 -12.19
CA SER A 259 6.96 15.56 -13.23
C SER A 259 7.88 16.77 -13.08
N LEU A 260 9.02 16.72 -13.73
CA LEU A 260 9.94 17.85 -13.83
C LEU A 260 10.28 18.12 -15.29
N PRO A 261 10.31 19.38 -15.72
CA PRO A 261 10.74 19.74 -17.07
C PRO A 261 12.23 19.52 -17.23
N LEU A 262 12.65 19.06 -18.42
CA LEU A 262 14.05 18.88 -18.78
C LEU A 262 14.23 19.00 -20.29
N THR A 263 15.47 18.87 -20.76
CA THR A 263 15.78 18.76 -22.18
C THR A 263 16.12 17.32 -22.56
N TRP A 264 15.64 16.85 -23.71
CA TRP A 264 15.90 15.54 -24.25
C TRP A 264 15.98 15.59 -25.78
N ASP A 265 17.03 15.03 -26.35
CA ASP A 265 17.28 15.08 -27.81
C ASP A 265 16.36 14.15 -28.63
N GLY A 266 15.58 13.30 -27.98
CA GLY A 266 14.67 12.35 -28.61
C GLY A 266 15.31 10.98 -28.89
N THR A 267 16.58 10.79 -28.52
CA THR A 267 17.30 9.52 -28.76
C THR A 267 17.32 8.65 -27.49
N PRO A 268 17.45 7.34 -27.62
CA PRO A 268 17.66 6.45 -26.46
C PRO A 268 18.90 6.82 -25.64
N GLU A 269 19.97 7.23 -26.31
CA GLU A 269 21.26 7.59 -25.72
C GLU A 269 21.20 8.92 -24.96
N GLY A 270 20.28 9.80 -25.36
CA GLY A 270 20.02 11.10 -24.69
C GLY A 270 19.15 11.01 -23.44
N LEU A 271 18.51 9.86 -23.18
CA LEU A 271 17.74 9.67 -21.94
C LEU A 271 18.61 9.87 -20.72
N PRO A 272 18.04 10.40 -19.61
CA PRO A 272 18.74 10.36 -18.34
C PRO A 272 19.15 8.94 -17.95
N SER A 273 20.22 8.77 -17.21
CA SER A 273 20.63 7.44 -16.72
C SER A 273 19.56 6.77 -15.85
N GLY A 274 18.69 7.58 -15.22
CA GLY A 274 17.57 7.15 -14.41
C GLY A 274 16.81 8.32 -13.80
N TRP A 275 16.07 8.03 -12.75
CA TRP A 275 15.26 9.01 -12.02
C TRP A 275 16.16 10.09 -11.36
N ASP A 276 17.27 9.69 -10.71
CA ASP A 276 18.20 10.63 -10.06
C ASP A 276 18.79 11.64 -11.07
N ASP A 277 19.24 11.14 -12.25
CA ASP A 277 19.77 12.01 -13.31
C ASP A 277 18.67 12.92 -13.92
N ALA A 278 17.43 12.45 -13.99
CA ALA A 278 16.32 13.31 -14.44
C ALA A 278 16.08 14.47 -13.47
N VAL A 279 16.17 14.24 -12.16
CA VAL A 279 16.11 15.30 -11.13
C VAL A 279 17.27 16.28 -11.30
N SER A 280 18.50 15.79 -11.43
CA SER A 280 19.68 16.63 -11.62
C SER A 280 19.60 17.47 -12.90
N ARG A 281 19.10 16.90 -14.03
CA ARG A 281 18.90 17.65 -15.27
C ARG A 281 17.85 18.74 -15.13
N ALA A 282 16.77 18.50 -14.38
CA ALA A 282 15.75 19.52 -14.11
C ALA A 282 16.29 20.65 -13.24
N ALA A 283 17.11 20.35 -12.24
CA ALA A 283 17.79 21.33 -11.40
C ALA A 283 18.75 22.20 -12.24
N GLU A 284 19.52 21.59 -13.13
CA GLU A 284 20.40 22.28 -14.05
C GLU A 284 19.65 23.16 -15.03
N LEU A 285 18.53 22.69 -15.58
CA LEU A 285 17.65 23.48 -16.45
C LEU A 285 17.14 24.73 -15.72
N ARG A 286 16.67 24.58 -14.47
CA ARG A 286 16.24 25.69 -13.61
C ARG A 286 17.37 26.69 -13.38
N ARG A 287 18.55 26.18 -13.02
CA ARG A 287 19.72 27.02 -12.71
C ARG A 287 20.20 27.83 -13.91
N THR A 288 20.12 27.24 -15.11
CA THR A 288 20.57 27.88 -16.36
C THR A 288 19.50 28.72 -17.05
N GLY A 289 18.24 28.58 -16.65
CA GLY A 289 17.11 29.25 -17.30
C GLY A 289 16.86 28.74 -18.72
N GLY A 290 17.23 27.48 -19.00
CA GLY A 290 17.01 26.85 -20.30
C GLY A 290 15.54 26.67 -20.64
N THR A 291 15.24 26.39 -21.92
CA THR A 291 13.89 26.08 -22.36
C THR A 291 13.69 24.57 -22.38
N PRO A 292 12.73 23.99 -21.63
CA PRO A 292 12.45 22.57 -21.67
C PRO A 292 11.83 22.17 -23.01
N ASP A 293 12.12 20.96 -23.47
CA ASP A 293 11.45 20.35 -24.63
C ASP A 293 10.85 18.98 -24.31
N ALA A 294 11.01 18.52 -23.06
CA ALA A 294 10.40 17.33 -22.51
C ALA A 294 10.12 17.51 -21.01
N ALA A 295 9.40 16.55 -20.42
CA ALA A 295 9.32 16.40 -18.97
C ALA A 295 9.57 14.93 -18.58
N SER A 296 10.17 14.72 -17.40
CA SER A 296 10.26 13.39 -16.78
C SER A 296 9.19 13.23 -15.73
N ALA A 297 8.36 12.19 -15.83
CA ALA A 297 7.50 11.77 -14.73
C ALA A 297 8.37 11.32 -13.54
N LEU A 298 8.03 11.74 -12.34
CA LEU A 298 8.71 11.33 -11.11
C LEU A 298 7.94 10.25 -10.36
N SER A 299 6.64 10.47 -10.20
CA SER A 299 5.77 9.53 -9.49
C SER A 299 4.31 9.71 -9.87
N ILE A 300 3.54 8.63 -9.75
CA ILE A 300 2.08 8.66 -9.69
C ILE A 300 1.68 7.84 -8.48
N THR A 301 1.08 8.49 -7.50
CA THR A 301 0.65 7.87 -6.25
C THR A 301 -0.84 8.10 -6.06
N VAL A 302 -1.59 7.02 -5.85
CA VAL A 302 -3.05 7.05 -5.71
C VAL A 302 -3.43 6.50 -4.36
N ALA A 303 -4.36 7.16 -3.67
CA ALA A 303 -4.91 6.69 -2.41
C ALA A 303 -5.57 5.31 -2.59
N PRO A 304 -5.52 4.40 -1.59
CA PRO A 304 -6.03 3.03 -1.73
C PRO A 304 -7.47 2.95 -2.21
N ASP A 305 -8.33 3.82 -1.72
CA ASP A 305 -9.75 3.88 -2.04
C ASP A 305 -10.06 4.56 -3.39
N ALA A 306 -9.08 5.28 -3.99
CA ALA A 306 -9.14 5.80 -5.35
C ALA A 306 -8.39 4.91 -6.38
N ALA A 307 -7.69 3.85 -5.90
CA ALA A 307 -6.99 2.92 -6.76
C ALA A 307 -7.97 2.14 -7.66
N ARG A 308 -7.46 1.64 -8.82
CA ARG A 308 -8.23 0.82 -9.80
C ARG A 308 -9.40 1.54 -10.50
N ARG A 309 -9.52 2.85 -10.36
CA ARG A 309 -10.59 3.66 -10.98
C ARG A 309 -10.13 4.43 -12.24
N GLY A 310 -9.02 4.05 -12.84
CA GLY A 310 -8.47 4.75 -14.01
C GLY A 310 -7.78 6.07 -13.68
N LEU A 311 -7.66 6.47 -12.40
CA LEU A 311 -7.03 7.74 -12.01
C LEU A 311 -5.57 7.82 -12.46
N ALA A 312 -4.82 6.72 -12.39
CA ALA A 312 -3.44 6.68 -12.87
C ALA A 312 -3.33 6.96 -14.38
N VAL A 313 -4.27 6.47 -15.19
CA VAL A 313 -4.36 6.78 -16.62
C VAL A 313 -4.61 8.28 -16.83
N ARG A 314 -5.61 8.85 -16.14
CA ARG A 314 -5.89 10.28 -16.18
C ARG A 314 -4.68 11.13 -15.78
N PHE A 315 -3.88 10.67 -14.82
CA PHE A 315 -2.64 11.35 -14.43
C PHE A 315 -1.59 11.31 -15.53
N ILE A 316 -1.39 10.16 -16.20
CA ILE A 316 -0.46 10.09 -17.35
C ILE A 316 -0.88 11.08 -18.44
N GLU A 317 -2.17 11.10 -18.81
CA GLU A 317 -2.73 12.01 -19.79
C GLU A 317 -2.56 13.48 -19.35
N ALA A 318 -2.84 13.78 -18.08
CA ALA A 318 -2.72 15.14 -17.55
C ALA A 318 -1.24 15.62 -17.45
N LEU A 319 -0.29 14.72 -17.14
CA LEU A 319 1.15 15.03 -17.19
C LEU A 319 1.62 15.27 -18.62
N ALA A 320 1.14 14.49 -19.59
CA ALA A 320 1.41 14.71 -21.01
C ALA A 320 0.84 16.07 -21.47
N ASP A 321 -0.38 16.43 -21.05
CA ASP A 321 -0.99 17.72 -21.31
C ASP A 321 -0.22 18.89 -20.65
N ALA A 322 0.27 18.71 -19.41
CA ALA A 322 1.10 19.73 -18.75
C ALA A 322 2.41 19.94 -19.51
N THR A 323 3.04 18.83 -19.94
CA THR A 323 4.24 18.86 -20.79
C THR A 323 3.99 19.62 -22.10
N ALA A 324 2.86 19.34 -22.79
CA ALA A 324 2.48 20.04 -24.02
C ALA A 324 2.27 21.55 -23.80
N ARG A 325 1.62 21.93 -22.70
CA ARG A 325 1.41 23.36 -22.36
C ARG A 325 2.72 24.10 -22.09
N ALA A 326 3.71 23.40 -21.55
CA ALA A 326 5.06 23.92 -21.35
C ALA A 326 5.92 23.94 -22.63
N GLY A 327 5.38 23.50 -23.78
CA GLY A 327 6.09 23.45 -25.07
C GLY A 327 6.91 22.17 -25.27
N GLY A 328 6.78 21.19 -24.37
CA GLY A 328 7.46 19.90 -24.49
C GLY A 328 6.80 19.00 -25.55
N ARG A 329 7.61 18.14 -26.15
CA ARG A 329 7.23 17.16 -27.19
C ARG A 329 7.14 15.73 -26.69
N ALA A 330 7.65 15.45 -25.49
CA ALA A 330 7.66 14.12 -24.90
C ALA A 330 7.54 14.16 -23.37
N LEU A 331 6.74 13.24 -22.83
CA LEU A 331 6.77 12.86 -21.44
C LEU A 331 7.56 11.54 -21.33
N ILE A 332 8.76 11.60 -20.77
CA ILE A 332 9.57 10.41 -20.47
C ILE A 332 9.26 9.93 -19.06
N ALA A 333 9.28 8.64 -18.84
CA ALA A 333 8.94 8.06 -17.55
C ALA A 333 9.88 6.91 -17.18
N PRO A 334 10.69 7.06 -16.10
CA PRO A 334 11.43 5.94 -15.52
C PRO A 334 10.47 5.11 -14.68
N VAL A 335 9.72 4.23 -15.34
CA VAL A 335 8.63 3.47 -14.75
C VAL A 335 9.17 2.40 -13.80
N ARG A 336 8.64 2.37 -12.59
CA ARG A 336 8.86 1.33 -11.61
C ARG A 336 7.80 0.24 -11.79
N PRO A 337 8.15 -0.95 -12.34
CA PRO A 337 7.17 -2.03 -12.54
C PRO A 337 6.65 -2.55 -11.20
N VAL A 338 5.32 -2.66 -11.07
CA VAL A 338 4.68 -2.97 -9.77
C VAL A 338 4.80 -4.43 -9.35
N LEU A 339 4.98 -5.36 -10.30
CA LEU A 339 5.18 -6.78 -9.98
C LEU A 339 6.65 -7.15 -9.81
N LYS A 340 7.58 -6.28 -10.15
CA LYS A 340 9.02 -6.57 -10.08
C LYS A 340 9.50 -6.85 -8.66
N GLU A 341 8.87 -6.25 -7.65
CA GLU A 341 9.19 -6.49 -6.24
C GLU A 341 9.00 -7.96 -5.81
N HIS A 342 8.17 -8.73 -6.51
CA HIS A 342 8.01 -10.17 -6.28
C HIS A 342 9.13 -11.01 -6.88
N TYR A 343 9.96 -10.40 -7.74
CA TYR A 343 11.03 -11.06 -8.48
C TYR A 343 12.36 -10.26 -8.39
N PRO A 344 12.82 -9.89 -7.18
CA PRO A 344 13.96 -8.98 -7.03
C PRO A 344 15.29 -9.57 -7.53
N LEU A 345 15.38 -10.89 -7.62
CA LEU A 345 16.58 -11.59 -8.12
C LEU A 345 16.62 -11.76 -9.66
N VAL A 346 15.52 -11.46 -10.34
CA VAL A 346 15.45 -11.51 -11.81
C VAL A 346 15.96 -10.19 -12.38
N ASP A 347 16.80 -10.25 -13.37
CA ASP A 347 17.24 -9.04 -14.08
C ASP A 347 16.05 -8.29 -14.71
N MET A 348 16.10 -6.96 -14.75
CA MET A 348 15.00 -6.15 -15.27
C MET A 348 14.79 -6.40 -16.77
N ALA A 349 15.85 -6.59 -17.55
CA ALA A 349 15.70 -6.87 -18.98
C ALA A 349 15.04 -8.24 -19.22
N GLU A 350 15.37 -9.26 -18.42
CA GLU A 350 14.70 -10.55 -18.44
C GLU A 350 13.23 -10.42 -18.03
N PHE A 351 12.94 -9.74 -16.93
CA PHE A 351 11.56 -9.50 -16.43
C PHE A 351 10.69 -8.85 -17.52
N LEU A 352 11.23 -7.92 -18.29
CA LEU A 352 10.51 -7.24 -19.37
C LEU A 352 10.20 -8.16 -20.57
N THR A 353 10.82 -9.33 -20.68
CA THR A 353 10.46 -10.31 -21.71
C THR A 353 9.19 -11.09 -21.38
N TRP A 354 8.77 -11.09 -20.13
CA TRP A 354 7.63 -11.87 -19.69
C TRP A 354 6.31 -11.33 -20.25
N ARG A 355 5.40 -12.25 -20.58
CA ARG A 355 4.11 -11.91 -21.20
C ARG A 355 2.96 -12.58 -20.44
N THR A 356 1.78 -11.96 -20.53
CA THR A 356 0.53 -12.61 -20.14
C THR A 356 0.14 -13.69 -21.17
N PRO A 357 -0.84 -14.56 -20.87
CA PRO A 357 -1.36 -15.52 -21.86
C PRO A 357 -1.87 -14.85 -23.14
N GLU A 358 -2.29 -13.60 -23.10
CA GLU A 358 -2.77 -12.79 -24.23
C GLU A 358 -1.62 -12.12 -25.01
N GLY A 359 -0.36 -12.34 -24.58
CA GLY A 359 0.84 -11.80 -25.24
C GLY A 359 1.20 -10.37 -24.88
N GLU A 360 0.52 -9.76 -23.92
CA GLU A 360 0.82 -8.41 -23.42
C GLU A 360 1.98 -8.42 -22.41
N ALA A 361 2.52 -7.24 -22.07
CA ALA A 361 3.53 -7.12 -21.02
C ALA A 361 3.00 -7.71 -19.70
N PHE A 362 3.83 -8.51 -19.01
CA PHE A 362 3.46 -9.18 -17.77
C PHE A 362 3.10 -8.18 -16.66
N ASP A 363 3.92 -7.14 -16.49
CA ASP A 363 3.67 -6.10 -15.49
C ASP A 363 2.48 -5.21 -15.89
N PRO A 364 1.46 -5.05 -15.03
CA PRO A 364 0.26 -4.29 -15.37
C PRO A 364 0.53 -2.79 -15.51
N TRP A 365 1.54 -2.24 -14.83
CA TRP A 365 1.86 -0.83 -14.92
C TRP A 365 2.59 -0.52 -16.24
N VAL A 366 3.58 -1.32 -16.61
CA VAL A 366 4.22 -1.27 -17.93
C VAL A 366 3.17 -1.43 -19.05
N ARG A 367 2.27 -2.42 -18.90
CA ARG A 367 1.17 -2.66 -19.85
C ARG A 367 0.25 -1.46 -20.00
N THR A 368 -0.06 -0.76 -18.90
CA THR A 368 -0.88 0.46 -18.94
C THR A 368 -0.23 1.55 -19.79
N HIS A 369 1.04 1.82 -19.59
CA HIS A 369 1.77 2.80 -20.40
C HIS A 369 1.80 2.41 -21.89
N LEU A 370 2.07 1.14 -22.20
CA LEU A 370 2.09 0.64 -23.57
C LEU A 370 0.72 0.75 -24.27
N ARG A 371 -0.38 0.46 -23.53
CA ARG A 371 -1.75 0.63 -24.04
C ARG A 371 -2.11 2.09 -24.34
N LEU A 372 -1.50 3.02 -23.63
CA LEU A 372 -1.61 4.47 -23.86
C LEU A 372 -0.67 4.95 -24.99
N GLY A 373 -0.02 4.04 -25.71
CA GLY A 373 0.83 4.36 -26.85
C GLY A 373 2.27 4.71 -26.49
N ALA A 374 2.70 4.50 -25.24
CA ALA A 374 4.09 4.72 -24.87
C ALA A 374 5.03 3.76 -25.61
N ARG A 375 6.22 4.25 -25.96
CA ARG A 375 7.32 3.43 -26.54
C ARG A 375 8.25 2.98 -25.43
N LEU A 376 8.55 1.66 -25.40
CA LEU A 376 9.57 1.09 -24.52
C LEU A 376 10.95 1.42 -25.10
N MET A 377 11.76 2.16 -24.36
CA MET A 377 13.08 2.63 -24.80
C MET A 377 14.24 1.81 -24.23
N GLY A 378 14.05 1.12 -23.10
CA GLY A 378 15.07 0.29 -22.48
C GLY A 378 15.00 0.27 -20.96
N VAL A 379 16.02 -0.29 -20.35
CA VAL A 379 16.20 -0.38 -18.89
C VAL A 379 17.09 0.76 -18.43
N ALA A 380 16.73 1.40 -17.31
CA ALA A 380 17.61 2.21 -16.48
C ALA A 380 18.10 1.32 -15.33
N PRO A 381 19.29 0.70 -15.43
CA PRO A 381 19.71 -0.33 -14.47
C PRO A 381 20.01 0.24 -13.09
N VAL A 382 20.36 1.51 -13.02
CA VAL A 382 20.55 2.30 -11.80
C VAL A 382 19.76 3.59 -11.96
N SER A 383 18.45 3.48 -11.76
CA SER A 383 17.56 4.64 -11.89
C SER A 383 17.58 5.52 -10.65
N MET A 384 17.59 4.88 -9.49
CA MET A 384 17.73 5.55 -8.20
C MET A 384 18.78 4.83 -7.36
N THR A 385 19.57 5.60 -6.62
CA THR A 385 20.48 5.08 -5.61
C THR A 385 19.99 5.52 -4.24
N ILE A 386 19.82 4.58 -3.32
CA ILE A 386 19.41 4.87 -1.94
C ILE A 386 20.43 4.28 -0.99
N SER A 387 20.99 5.12 -0.13
CA SER A 387 22.03 4.75 0.81
C SER A 387 21.65 5.07 2.25
N GLY A 388 22.23 4.34 3.19
CA GLY A 388 22.09 4.57 4.62
C GLY A 388 23.00 3.64 5.40
N THR A 389 23.16 3.91 6.70
CA THR A 389 23.88 2.99 7.58
C THR A 389 23.10 1.68 7.74
N VAL A 390 23.77 0.61 8.18
CA VAL A 390 23.07 -0.66 8.49
C VAL A 390 21.98 -0.47 9.55
N GLU A 391 22.17 0.46 10.49
CA GLU A 391 21.18 0.77 11.53
C GLU A 391 19.96 1.49 10.95
N ASP A 392 20.17 2.43 10.02
CA ASP A 392 19.09 3.08 9.29
C ASP A 392 18.26 2.03 8.54
N TRP A 393 18.93 1.15 7.79
CA TRP A 393 18.25 0.08 7.04
C TRP A 393 17.46 -0.87 7.95
N ARG A 394 18.01 -1.26 9.12
CA ARG A 394 17.26 -2.07 10.10
C ARG A 394 15.97 -1.39 10.56
N THR A 395 16.05 -0.06 10.72
CA THR A 395 14.88 0.73 11.10
C THR A 395 13.86 0.84 9.95
N TRP A 396 14.33 1.03 8.71
CA TRP A 396 13.46 1.23 7.56
C TRP A 396 12.73 -0.04 7.09
N ILE A 397 13.35 -1.21 7.23
CA ILE A 397 12.79 -2.48 6.77
C ILE A 397 12.23 -3.34 7.91
N GLU A 398 12.54 -2.98 9.15
CA GLU A 398 12.15 -3.72 10.38
C GLU A 398 12.63 -5.19 10.38
N ASP A 399 13.71 -5.51 9.61
CA ASP A 399 14.28 -6.84 9.47
C ASP A 399 15.74 -6.88 9.97
N PRO A 400 16.20 -8.00 10.54
CA PRO A 400 17.59 -8.12 10.97
C PRO A 400 18.53 -8.20 9.77
N LEU A 401 19.59 -7.38 9.79
CA LEU A 401 20.70 -7.41 8.85
C LEU A 401 21.95 -7.87 9.61
N PRO A 402 22.29 -9.16 9.58
CA PRO A 402 23.32 -9.73 10.46
C PRO A 402 24.76 -9.33 10.10
N GLY A 403 25.03 -8.88 8.87
CA GLY A 403 26.36 -8.50 8.42
C GLY A 403 26.43 -8.11 6.94
N PRO A 404 27.64 -8.00 6.38
CA PRO A 404 27.83 -7.75 4.95
C PRO A 404 27.17 -8.84 4.09
N GLY A 405 26.56 -8.45 2.97
CA GLY A 405 25.88 -9.38 2.06
C GLY A 405 24.82 -8.73 1.22
N SER A 406 24.11 -9.53 0.43
CA SER A 406 22.96 -9.11 -0.38
C SER A 406 21.68 -9.62 0.23
N TYR A 407 20.71 -8.74 0.39
CA TYR A 407 19.44 -9.00 1.06
C TYR A 407 18.26 -8.68 0.16
N VAL A 408 17.28 -9.58 0.11
CA VAL A 408 15.98 -9.26 -0.47
C VAL A 408 15.18 -8.53 0.60
N VAL A 409 14.75 -7.33 0.29
CA VAL A 409 13.94 -6.49 1.18
C VAL A 409 12.54 -6.25 0.62
N PRO A 410 11.51 -6.23 1.46
CA PRO A 410 10.14 -5.98 1.01
C PRO A 410 10.01 -4.65 0.25
N GLY A 411 9.35 -4.69 -0.90
CA GLY A 411 9.14 -3.52 -1.74
C GLY A 411 10.33 -3.11 -2.61
N ALA A 412 11.50 -3.77 -2.53
CA ALA A 412 12.65 -3.49 -3.39
C ALA A 412 12.58 -4.28 -4.71
N LEU A 413 13.00 -3.69 -5.81
CA LEU A 413 13.03 -4.32 -7.14
C LEU A 413 14.33 -5.11 -7.41
N ALA A 414 15.35 -4.88 -6.59
CA ALA A 414 16.65 -5.53 -6.65
C ALA A 414 17.18 -5.73 -5.21
N PRO A 415 18.20 -6.57 -4.99
CA PRO A 415 18.75 -6.77 -3.65
C PRO A 415 19.39 -5.50 -3.07
N LEU A 416 19.20 -5.28 -1.75
CA LEU A 416 20.01 -4.40 -0.95
C LEU A 416 21.39 -5.01 -0.74
N VAL A 417 22.46 -4.26 -0.92
CA VAL A 417 23.84 -4.69 -0.66
C VAL A 417 24.36 -3.98 0.59
N ILE A 418 24.81 -4.76 1.56
CA ILE A 418 25.49 -4.26 2.76
C ILE A 418 26.99 -4.51 2.62
N ALA A 419 27.78 -3.44 2.67
CA ALA A 419 29.25 -3.47 2.67
C ALA A 419 29.79 -2.32 3.53
N ASP A 420 30.87 -2.56 4.26
CA ASP A 420 31.58 -1.56 5.05
C ASP A 420 30.70 -0.71 5.98
N GLY A 421 29.64 -1.30 6.53
CA GLY A 421 28.69 -0.65 7.42
C GLY A 421 27.64 0.22 6.73
N VAL A 422 27.62 0.25 5.40
CA VAL A 422 26.66 0.98 4.58
C VAL A 422 25.79 0.00 3.80
N GLY A 423 24.50 0.25 3.76
CA GLY A 423 23.56 -0.37 2.86
C GLY A 423 23.33 0.49 1.64
N THR A 424 23.43 -0.11 0.47
CA THR A 424 23.18 0.55 -0.82
C THR A 424 22.16 -0.26 -1.61
N TYR A 425 21.09 0.42 -2.01
CA TYR A 425 20.08 -0.10 -2.90
C TYR A 425 20.13 0.64 -4.24
N LEU A 426 20.25 -0.13 -5.32
CA LEU A 426 20.23 0.38 -6.69
C LEU A 426 18.92 -0.04 -7.34
N GLU A 427 18.00 0.88 -7.49
CA GLU A 427 16.70 0.60 -8.09
C GLU A 427 16.77 0.61 -9.61
N PRO A 428 16.41 -0.48 -10.30
CA PRO A 428 16.24 -0.47 -11.74
C PRO A 428 14.83 -0.01 -12.13
N ASN A 429 14.73 0.82 -13.17
CA ASN A 429 13.46 1.21 -13.78
C ASN A 429 13.44 0.93 -15.27
N VAL A 430 12.31 1.23 -15.91
CA VAL A 430 12.08 1.02 -17.36
C VAL A 430 11.73 2.35 -18.00
N TRP A 431 12.49 2.75 -19.02
CA TRP A 431 12.16 3.96 -19.77
C TRP A 431 11.00 3.73 -20.72
N LEU A 432 9.90 4.45 -20.47
CA LEU A 432 8.73 4.54 -21.34
C LEU A 432 8.55 6.00 -21.77
N VAL A 433 8.26 6.22 -23.04
CA VAL A 433 8.13 7.56 -23.63
C VAL A 433 6.77 7.71 -24.27
N HIS A 434 6.03 8.73 -23.85
CA HIS A 434 4.81 9.21 -24.47
C HIS A 434 5.13 10.40 -25.37
N ASP A 435 4.86 10.26 -26.67
CA ASP A 435 4.94 11.37 -27.59
C ASP A 435 3.79 12.34 -27.31
N VAL A 436 4.11 13.61 -27.13
CA VAL A 436 3.15 14.66 -26.81
C VAL A 436 2.93 15.51 -28.05
N ALA A 437 1.69 15.58 -28.51
CA ALA A 437 1.35 16.44 -29.63
C ALA A 437 1.39 17.92 -29.21
N PRO A 438 2.14 18.79 -29.92
CA PRO A 438 2.10 20.22 -29.65
C PRO A 438 0.69 20.73 -29.84
N ARG A 439 0.13 21.43 -28.84
CA ARG A 439 -1.14 22.12 -29.01
C ARG A 439 -0.88 23.36 -29.86
N PRO A 440 -1.71 23.64 -30.88
CA PRO A 440 -1.63 24.92 -31.61
C PRO A 440 -1.88 26.05 -30.60
N THR A 441 -0.95 26.99 -30.56
CA THR A 441 -1.01 28.25 -29.80
C THR A 441 -2.20 29.11 -30.22
#